data_469bc60537f7e4c72edbd3eef734a99f
#
_entry.id   469bc60537f7e4c72edbd3eef734a99f
#
_cell.length_a   1.000
_cell.length_b   1.000
_cell.length_c   1.000
_cell.angle_alpha   90.00
_cell.angle_beta   90.00
_cell.angle_gamma   90.00
#
_symmetry.space_group_name_H-M   'P 1'
#
loop_
_entity.id
_entity.type
_entity.pdbx_description
1 polymer ?
#
loop_
_entity_poly.entity_id
_entity_poly.type
_entity_poly.pdbx_seq_one_letter_code
_entity_poly.pdbx_strand_id
1 'polypeptide(L)'
;MAIYHLRLKVISRALGRAARPGGATRRSVVAAAAYRSGERLYDSAQGKWFEFDKPDVIHTEILAPAGSPDWVFDRQTLWNRVDASEKRVDAQLAREVEISLPREMNKDQQIALVRTFVEDHFVGRGMVADIGIHRPDASDGEEQPHAHVMLTLRGLDGSSPTGFGPKERDWNETPEVFRLVADARKRFNDTGLPEDKAALDAADAQRNVNVWRAEWASYANRALAAVGSQARIDHRTLEAQGIERPPQPNLGLARHIENAYVYLKDRITQWVAVKKREALYQEVDSYKLRDPVKIAEFVLRLTDMAEDFTRQFRRTRPIPEVSLDH
;
A
#
# COMPACT_ATOMS: atom_id res chain seq x y z
N MET A 1 -14.80 1.15 15.02
CA MET A 1 -14.08 2.44 14.77
C MET A 1 -13.54 2.41 13.35
N ALA A 2 -13.90 3.39 12.52
CA ALA A 2 -13.39 3.46 11.15
C ALA A 2 -11.87 3.64 11.15
N ILE A 3 -11.17 2.83 10.35
CA ILE A 3 -9.70 2.82 10.26
C ILE A 3 -9.31 3.50 8.96
N TYR A 4 -8.43 4.50 9.04
CA TYR A 4 -7.84 5.10 7.86
C TYR A 4 -6.64 4.27 7.37
N HIS A 5 -6.67 3.88 6.11
CA HIS A 5 -5.51 3.38 5.39
C HIS A 5 -5.65 3.68 3.89
N LEU A 6 -4.64 4.32 3.31
CA LEU A 6 -4.44 4.39 1.88
C LEU A 6 -2.96 4.22 1.59
N ARG A 7 -2.63 3.17 0.85
CA ARG A 7 -1.27 2.84 0.46
C ARG A 7 -1.14 2.72 -1.05
N LEU A 8 -0.11 3.37 -1.60
CA LEU A 8 0.27 3.22 -3.00
C LEU A 8 1.42 2.22 -3.12
N LYS A 9 1.29 1.26 -4.03
CA LYS A 9 2.33 0.28 -4.36
C LYS A 9 2.61 0.32 -5.86
N VAL A 10 3.83 -0.01 -6.24
CA VAL A 10 4.22 -0.19 -7.64
C VAL A 10 4.36 -1.68 -7.93
N ILE A 11 3.67 -2.14 -8.96
CA ILE A 11 3.82 -3.48 -9.51
C ILE A 11 4.82 -3.38 -10.66
N SER A 12 6.05 -3.87 -10.44
CA SER A 12 7.11 -3.88 -11.45
C SER A 12 7.47 -5.31 -11.85
N ARG A 13 7.93 -5.47 -13.09
CA ARG A 13 8.34 -6.76 -13.66
C ARG A 13 9.52 -7.38 -12.91
N ALA A 14 10.52 -6.58 -12.55
CA ALA A 14 11.66 -7.05 -11.78
C ALA A 14 11.38 -6.98 -10.26
N LEU A 15 11.89 -7.95 -9.53
CA LEU A 15 12.14 -7.83 -8.10
C LEU A 15 13.26 -6.78 -7.96
N GLY A 16 13.04 -5.69 -7.22
CA GLY A 16 13.99 -4.58 -7.07
C GLY A 16 15.46 -5.01 -6.89
N ARG A 17 16.41 -4.07 -6.80
CA ARG A 17 17.87 -4.29 -6.81
C ARG A 17 18.42 -5.42 -5.91
N ALA A 18 17.64 -5.93 -4.98
CA ALA A 18 17.98 -7.06 -4.10
C ALA A 18 17.63 -8.44 -4.66
N ALA A 19 17.36 -8.58 -5.96
CA ALA A 19 17.17 -9.88 -6.58
C ALA A 19 18.45 -10.70 -6.48
N ARG A 20 18.41 -11.81 -5.71
CA ARG A 20 19.53 -12.70 -5.44
C ARG A 20 20.13 -13.26 -6.74
N PRO A 21 21.44 -13.48 -6.80
CA PRO A 21 22.05 -14.29 -7.88
C PRO A 21 21.42 -15.69 -7.86
N GLY A 22 20.84 -16.12 -8.96
CA GLY A 22 20.34 -17.49 -9.12
C GLY A 22 18.84 -17.62 -9.38
N GLY A 23 18.12 -16.56 -9.77
CA GLY A 23 16.76 -16.74 -10.24
C GLY A 23 15.78 -15.70 -9.75
N ALA A 24 15.94 -14.47 -10.22
CA ALA A 24 14.87 -13.47 -10.10
C ALA A 24 13.67 -13.94 -10.93
N THR A 25 12.69 -14.54 -10.30
CA THR A 25 11.43 -14.83 -10.97
C THR A 25 10.80 -13.51 -11.40
N ARG A 26 10.59 -13.35 -12.69
CA ARG A 26 9.85 -12.23 -13.27
C ARG A 26 8.50 -12.12 -12.55
N ARG A 27 8.19 -10.95 -12.00
CA ARG A 27 6.88 -10.68 -11.44
C ARG A 27 5.87 -10.57 -12.57
N SER A 28 4.69 -11.09 -12.33
CA SER A 28 3.56 -11.05 -13.25
C SER A 28 2.51 -10.05 -12.77
N VAL A 29 2.12 -9.14 -13.64
CA VAL A 29 0.95 -8.27 -13.39
C VAL A 29 -0.34 -9.08 -13.50
N VAL A 30 -0.37 -10.13 -14.34
CA VAL A 30 -1.50 -11.07 -14.45
C VAL A 30 -1.67 -11.86 -13.15
N ALA A 31 -0.57 -12.34 -12.54
CA ALA A 31 -0.63 -12.97 -11.22
C ALA A 31 -1.13 -12.01 -10.12
N ALA A 32 -0.74 -10.75 -10.23
CA ALA A 32 -1.21 -9.72 -9.31
C ALA A 32 -2.72 -9.48 -9.44
N ALA A 33 -3.24 -9.46 -10.66
CA ALA A 33 -4.67 -9.36 -10.94
C ALA A 33 -5.43 -10.61 -10.47
N ALA A 34 -4.93 -11.82 -10.80
CA ALA A 34 -5.51 -13.09 -10.36
C ALA A 34 -5.64 -13.17 -8.83
N TYR A 35 -4.61 -12.75 -8.09
CA TYR A 35 -4.63 -12.73 -6.62
C TYR A 35 -5.71 -11.80 -6.06
N ARG A 36 -5.96 -10.64 -6.71
CA ARG A 36 -6.90 -9.63 -6.22
C ARG A 36 -8.34 -9.91 -6.63
N SER A 37 -8.52 -10.57 -7.78
CA SER A 37 -9.84 -10.92 -8.26
C SER A 37 -10.32 -12.29 -7.78
N GLY A 38 -9.41 -13.19 -7.37
CA GLY A 38 -9.73 -14.60 -7.15
C GLY A 38 -9.97 -15.38 -8.45
N GLU A 39 -9.76 -14.75 -9.62
CA GLU A 39 -9.93 -15.40 -10.91
C GLU A 39 -8.70 -16.19 -11.32
N ARG A 40 -8.92 -17.28 -12.06
CA ARG A 40 -7.87 -18.03 -12.72
C ARG A 40 -7.50 -17.36 -14.05
N LEU A 41 -6.26 -16.83 -14.15
CA LEU A 41 -5.81 -16.06 -15.30
C LEU A 41 -4.54 -16.68 -15.92
N TYR A 42 -4.47 -16.65 -17.26
CA TYR A 42 -3.30 -17.12 -18.01
C TYR A 42 -2.36 -15.96 -18.32
N ASP A 43 -1.09 -16.08 -17.91
CA ASP A 43 0.00 -15.16 -18.25
C ASP A 43 0.70 -15.64 -19.52
N SER A 44 0.46 -14.95 -20.62
CA SER A 44 1.02 -15.28 -21.93
C SER A 44 2.54 -15.10 -21.98
N ALA A 45 3.09 -14.17 -21.21
CA ALA A 45 4.53 -13.89 -21.18
C ALA A 45 5.31 -14.93 -20.37
N GLN A 46 4.66 -15.60 -19.42
CA GLN A 46 5.25 -16.69 -18.63
C GLN A 46 4.77 -18.08 -19.04
N GLY A 47 3.77 -18.18 -19.90
CA GLY A 47 3.22 -19.44 -20.39
C GLY A 47 2.54 -20.28 -19.32
N LYS A 48 1.94 -19.66 -18.29
CA LYS A 48 1.34 -20.40 -17.17
C LYS A 48 0.08 -19.75 -16.62
N TRP A 49 -0.74 -20.57 -15.96
CA TRP A 49 -1.92 -20.12 -15.23
C TRP A 49 -1.56 -19.68 -13.81
N PHE A 50 -2.24 -18.64 -13.34
CA PHE A 50 -2.26 -18.22 -11.95
C PHE A 50 -3.67 -18.38 -11.40
N GLU A 51 -3.75 -19.03 -10.26
CA GLU A 51 -4.99 -19.27 -9.53
C GLU A 51 -4.69 -19.19 -8.04
N PHE A 52 -5.54 -18.49 -7.30
CA PHE A 52 -5.38 -18.30 -5.88
C PHE A 52 -6.71 -18.54 -5.19
N ASP A 53 -6.68 -19.31 -4.10
CA ASP A 53 -7.85 -19.46 -3.24
C ASP A 53 -8.08 -18.14 -2.47
N LYS A 54 -9.14 -17.42 -2.83
CA LYS A 54 -9.47 -16.09 -2.30
C LYS A 54 -10.96 -16.00 -1.94
N PRO A 55 -11.41 -16.76 -0.91
CA PRO A 55 -12.80 -16.75 -0.48
C PRO A 55 -13.24 -15.39 0.11
N ASP A 56 -12.29 -14.55 0.49
CA ASP A 56 -12.49 -13.20 1.03
C ASP A 56 -12.82 -12.14 -0.04
N VAL A 57 -12.73 -12.47 -1.33
CA VAL A 57 -13.14 -11.57 -2.42
C VAL A 57 -14.65 -11.50 -2.50
N ILE A 58 -15.22 -10.32 -2.28
CA ILE A 58 -16.68 -10.11 -2.27
C ILE A 58 -17.19 -9.35 -3.50
N HIS A 59 -16.31 -8.66 -4.22
CA HIS A 59 -16.64 -7.90 -5.43
C HIS A 59 -15.42 -7.67 -6.30
N THR A 60 -15.60 -7.78 -7.62
CA THR A 60 -14.59 -7.40 -8.61
C THR A 60 -15.24 -6.68 -9.78
N GLU A 61 -14.58 -5.65 -10.29
CA GLU A 61 -15.02 -4.96 -11.49
C GLU A 61 -13.85 -4.22 -12.17
N ILE A 62 -13.98 -3.95 -13.44
CA ILE A 62 -13.06 -3.10 -14.19
C ILE A 62 -13.82 -1.84 -14.61
N LEU A 63 -13.29 -0.68 -14.22
CA LEU A 63 -13.77 0.62 -14.67
C LEU A 63 -12.81 1.20 -15.69
N ALA A 64 -13.34 1.79 -16.74
CA ALA A 64 -12.56 2.36 -17.83
C ALA A 64 -13.22 3.62 -18.39
N PRO A 65 -12.46 4.50 -19.06
CA PRO A 65 -13.00 5.67 -19.74
C PRO A 65 -14.14 5.33 -20.71
N ALA A 66 -15.09 6.24 -20.86
CA ALA A 66 -16.22 6.04 -21.79
C ALA A 66 -15.72 5.75 -23.21
N GLY A 67 -16.36 4.79 -23.89
CA GLY A 67 -15.98 4.35 -25.23
C GLY A 67 -14.76 3.41 -25.27
N SER A 68 -14.33 2.88 -24.13
CA SER A 68 -13.30 1.84 -24.10
C SER A 68 -13.75 0.58 -24.85
N PRO A 69 -12.85 -0.10 -25.58
CA PRO A 69 -13.18 -1.33 -26.29
C PRO A 69 -13.42 -2.50 -25.31
N ASP A 70 -14.24 -3.47 -25.73
CA ASP A 70 -14.70 -4.59 -24.89
C ASP A 70 -13.56 -5.40 -24.23
N TRP A 71 -12.42 -5.56 -24.92
CA TRP A 71 -11.29 -6.30 -24.38
C TRP A 71 -10.71 -5.72 -23.08
N VAL A 72 -10.96 -4.44 -22.80
CA VAL A 72 -10.53 -3.78 -21.56
C VAL A 72 -11.21 -4.39 -20.33
N PHE A 73 -12.44 -4.87 -20.50
CA PHE A 73 -13.23 -5.46 -19.43
C PHE A 73 -12.98 -6.97 -19.24
N ASP A 74 -12.16 -7.58 -20.12
CA ASP A 74 -11.60 -8.93 -19.89
C ASP A 74 -10.25 -8.81 -19.15
N ARG A 75 -10.24 -9.18 -17.87
CA ARG A 75 -9.10 -9.01 -16.96
C ARG A 75 -7.84 -9.68 -17.49
N GLN A 76 -7.96 -10.90 -18.03
CA GLN A 76 -6.83 -11.61 -18.59
C GLN A 76 -6.23 -10.87 -19.79
N THR A 77 -7.06 -10.45 -20.72
CA THR A 77 -6.62 -9.70 -21.90
C THR A 77 -6.02 -8.35 -21.52
N LEU A 78 -6.67 -7.61 -20.61
CA LEU A 78 -6.21 -6.31 -20.13
C LEU A 78 -4.77 -6.40 -19.61
N TRP A 79 -4.50 -7.29 -18.64
CA TRP A 79 -3.21 -7.34 -17.97
C TRP A 79 -2.11 -8.00 -18.80
N ASN A 80 -2.45 -8.91 -19.73
CA ASN A 80 -1.50 -9.40 -20.73
C ASN A 80 -1.09 -8.30 -21.72
N ARG A 81 -2.02 -7.46 -22.17
CA ARG A 81 -1.72 -6.32 -23.05
C ARG A 81 -0.90 -5.24 -22.32
N VAL A 82 -1.17 -4.99 -21.04
CA VAL A 82 -0.34 -4.10 -20.22
C VAL A 82 1.10 -4.62 -20.16
N ASP A 83 1.31 -5.92 -19.87
CA ASP A 83 2.66 -6.50 -19.85
C ASP A 83 3.35 -6.41 -21.22
N ALA A 84 2.64 -6.72 -22.30
CA ALA A 84 3.15 -6.65 -23.67
C ALA A 84 3.53 -5.23 -24.11
N SER A 85 2.90 -4.19 -23.53
CA SER A 85 3.20 -2.78 -23.81
C SER A 85 4.56 -2.33 -23.26
N GLU A 86 5.16 -3.10 -22.35
CA GLU A 86 6.40 -2.76 -21.69
C GLU A 86 7.60 -3.51 -22.28
N LYS A 87 8.65 -2.78 -22.67
CA LYS A 87 9.86 -3.37 -23.30
C LYS A 87 10.95 -3.69 -22.28
N ARG A 88 11.04 -2.93 -21.19
CA ARG A 88 12.13 -3.04 -20.23
C ARG A 88 11.93 -4.20 -19.26
N VAL A 89 13.03 -4.86 -18.87
CA VAL A 89 13.02 -5.95 -17.88
C VAL A 89 12.64 -5.49 -16.47
N ASP A 90 12.86 -4.22 -16.17
CA ASP A 90 12.57 -3.58 -14.88
C ASP A 90 11.32 -2.66 -14.94
N ALA A 91 10.49 -2.80 -16.00
CA ALA A 91 9.35 -1.94 -16.20
C ALA A 91 8.37 -1.95 -15.02
N GLN A 92 7.87 -0.78 -14.67
CA GLN A 92 6.67 -0.66 -13.85
C GLN A 92 5.47 -1.02 -14.75
N LEU A 93 4.67 -1.99 -14.31
CA LEU A 93 3.54 -2.54 -15.07
C LEU A 93 2.22 -1.90 -14.66
N ALA A 94 2.03 -1.72 -13.36
CA ALA A 94 0.81 -1.14 -12.80
C ALA A 94 1.12 -0.41 -11.48
N ARG A 95 0.15 0.35 -11.03
CA ARG A 95 0.06 0.82 -9.65
C ARG A 95 -1.10 0.13 -8.95
N GLU A 96 -0.95 0.00 -7.67
CA GLU A 96 -2.01 -0.47 -6.79
C GLU A 96 -2.26 0.58 -5.72
N VAL A 97 -3.52 0.96 -5.57
CA VAL A 97 -4.01 1.71 -4.43
C VAL A 97 -4.78 0.74 -3.53
N GLU A 98 -4.29 0.55 -2.31
CA GLU A 98 -4.93 -0.26 -1.28
C GLU A 98 -5.62 0.65 -0.29
N ILE A 99 -6.91 0.43 -0.04
CA ILE A 99 -7.77 1.35 0.71
C ILE A 99 -8.59 0.56 1.73
N SER A 100 -8.53 0.92 3.02
CA SER A 100 -9.46 0.38 4.02
C SER A 100 -10.84 0.97 3.86
N LEU A 101 -11.87 0.14 3.99
CA LEU A 101 -13.27 0.53 3.90
C LEU A 101 -13.90 0.60 5.29
N PRO A 102 -14.82 1.56 5.53
CA PRO A 102 -15.52 1.64 6.80
C PRO A 102 -16.37 0.40 7.07
N ARG A 103 -16.19 -0.21 8.23
CA ARG A 103 -16.98 -1.37 8.70
C ARG A 103 -18.45 -1.01 8.96
N GLU A 104 -18.72 0.27 9.21
CA GLU A 104 -20.03 0.85 9.47
C GLU A 104 -20.95 0.85 8.25
N MET A 105 -20.39 0.55 7.08
CA MET A 105 -21.10 0.52 5.80
C MET A 105 -21.36 -0.92 5.36
N ASN A 106 -22.53 -1.15 4.77
CA ASN A 106 -22.82 -2.44 4.12
C ASN A 106 -22.03 -2.60 2.80
N LYS A 107 -22.08 -3.81 2.21
CA LYS A 107 -21.37 -4.16 0.99
C LYS A 107 -21.62 -3.17 -0.16
N ASP A 108 -22.91 -2.88 -0.43
CA ASP A 108 -23.29 -2.05 -1.59
C ASP A 108 -22.81 -0.59 -1.40
N GLN A 109 -22.87 -0.08 -0.18
CA GLN A 109 -22.37 1.24 0.18
C GLN A 109 -20.83 1.32 0.03
N GLN A 110 -20.12 0.27 0.42
CA GLN A 110 -18.66 0.17 0.25
C GLN A 110 -18.27 0.13 -1.24
N ILE A 111 -19.00 -0.66 -2.05
CA ILE A 111 -18.80 -0.72 -3.51
C ILE A 111 -19.04 0.66 -4.13
N ALA A 112 -20.17 1.31 -3.81
CA ALA A 112 -20.50 2.62 -4.34
C ALA A 112 -19.44 3.69 -3.96
N LEU A 113 -18.95 3.66 -2.71
CA LEU A 113 -17.91 4.56 -2.24
C LEU A 113 -16.60 4.39 -3.05
N VAL A 114 -16.16 3.13 -3.24
CA VAL A 114 -14.93 2.83 -4.00
C VAL A 114 -15.10 3.25 -5.45
N ARG A 115 -16.23 2.91 -6.09
CA ARG A 115 -16.49 3.27 -7.49
C ARG A 115 -16.43 4.76 -7.72
N THR A 116 -17.15 5.54 -6.91
CA THR A 116 -17.16 7.01 -7.04
C THR A 116 -15.76 7.60 -6.89
N PHE A 117 -15.01 7.15 -5.88
CA PHE A 117 -13.64 7.61 -5.70
C PHE A 117 -12.72 7.25 -6.89
N VAL A 118 -12.84 6.02 -7.40
CA VAL A 118 -12.02 5.53 -8.52
C VAL A 118 -12.39 6.23 -9.82
N GLU A 119 -13.68 6.45 -10.09
CA GLU A 119 -14.17 7.19 -11.26
C GLU A 119 -13.63 8.62 -11.27
N ASP A 120 -13.74 9.34 -10.16
CA ASP A 120 -13.35 10.74 -10.08
C ASP A 120 -11.84 10.95 -10.12
N HIS A 121 -11.06 10.08 -9.48
CA HIS A 121 -9.62 10.31 -9.31
C HIS A 121 -8.74 9.58 -10.32
N PHE A 122 -9.21 8.49 -10.93
CA PHE A 122 -8.40 7.66 -11.82
C PHE A 122 -9.00 7.51 -13.20
N VAL A 123 -10.24 7.03 -13.31
CA VAL A 123 -10.87 6.77 -14.61
C VAL A 123 -11.12 8.08 -15.36
N GLY A 124 -11.58 9.13 -14.68
CA GLY A 124 -11.76 10.47 -15.25
C GLY A 124 -10.46 11.10 -15.77
N ARG A 125 -9.29 10.59 -15.37
CA ARG A 125 -7.97 10.98 -15.87
C ARG A 125 -7.48 10.10 -17.04
N GLY A 126 -8.25 9.09 -17.44
CA GLY A 126 -7.93 8.19 -18.54
C GLY A 126 -7.31 6.85 -18.14
N MET A 127 -7.20 6.54 -16.85
CA MET A 127 -6.71 5.25 -16.37
C MET A 127 -7.79 4.18 -16.50
N VAL A 128 -7.38 2.94 -16.74
CA VAL A 128 -8.23 1.77 -16.48
C VAL A 128 -7.95 1.30 -15.05
N ALA A 129 -8.99 1.05 -14.32
CA ALA A 129 -8.95 0.62 -12.92
C ALA A 129 -9.58 -0.76 -12.75
N ASP A 130 -8.83 -1.72 -12.25
CA ASP A 130 -9.29 -3.07 -11.90
C ASP A 130 -9.43 -3.16 -10.38
N ILE A 131 -10.65 -3.30 -9.90
CA ILE A 131 -11.03 -3.26 -8.49
C ILE A 131 -11.27 -4.68 -7.98
N GLY A 132 -10.68 -5.01 -6.82
CA GLY A 132 -11.04 -6.16 -6.01
C GLY A 132 -11.35 -5.71 -4.59
N ILE A 133 -12.55 -6.01 -4.08
CA ILE A 133 -12.92 -5.74 -2.69
C ILE A 133 -12.87 -7.03 -1.91
N HIS A 134 -12.12 -7.00 -0.83
CA HIS A 134 -11.85 -8.11 0.07
C HIS A 134 -12.43 -7.85 1.45
N ARG A 135 -12.83 -8.92 2.12
CA ARG A 135 -13.42 -8.87 3.46
C ARG A 135 -12.90 -10.03 4.32
N PRO A 136 -11.57 -10.08 4.57
CA PRO A 136 -11.01 -11.10 5.44
C PRO A 136 -11.34 -10.83 6.90
N ASP A 137 -11.25 -11.87 7.73
CA ASP A 137 -11.31 -11.74 9.17
C ASP A 137 -10.05 -11.03 9.69
N ALA A 138 -10.23 -10.11 10.62
CA ALA A 138 -9.16 -9.45 11.34
C ALA A 138 -8.89 -10.14 12.70
N SER A 139 -7.76 -9.77 13.32
CA SER A 139 -7.36 -10.33 14.61
C SER A 139 -8.30 -10.00 15.78
N ASP A 140 -9.15 -9.00 15.61
CA ASP A 140 -10.20 -8.61 16.58
C ASP A 140 -11.48 -9.45 16.43
N GLY A 141 -11.54 -10.37 15.47
CA GLY A 141 -12.68 -11.23 15.19
C GLY A 141 -13.78 -10.57 14.36
N GLU A 142 -13.55 -9.35 13.90
CA GLU A 142 -14.40 -8.62 12.98
C GLU A 142 -13.85 -8.69 11.56
N GLU A 143 -14.66 -8.40 10.56
CA GLU A 143 -14.19 -8.28 9.18
C GLU A 143 -13.31 -7.03 8.98
N GLN A 144 -12.31 -7.12 8.11
CA GLN A 144 -11.47 -6.00 7.70
C GLN A 144 -11.66 -5.67 6.22
N PRO A 145 -12.75 -5.02 5.85
CA PRO A 145 -13.03 -4.71 4.45
C PRO A 145 -11.99 -3.74 3.89
N HIS A 146 -11.48 -4.06 2.71
CA HIS A 146 -10.52 -3.22 1.98
C HIS A 146 -10.65 -3.43 0.48
N ALA A 147 -10.24 -2.41 -0.28
CA ALA A 147 -10.21 -2.46 -1.73
C ALA A 147 -8.76 -2.44 -2.24
N HIS A 148 -8.50 -3.26 -3.23
CA HIS A 148 -7.33 -3.22 -4.09
C HIS A 148 -7.74 -2.63 -5.43
N VAL A 149 -7.14 -1.54 -5.84
CA VAL A 149 -7.38 -0.89 -7.13
C VAL A 149 -6.10 -0.91 -7.93
N MET A 150 -6.03 -1.78 -8.94
CA MET A 150 -4.92 -1.83 -9.88
C MET A 150 -5.16 -0.84 -11.03
N LEU A 151 -4.19 0.03 -11.29
CA LEU A 151 -4.28 1.12 -12.26
C LEU A 151 -3.29 0.92 -13.39
N THR A 152 -3.73 1.17 -14.63
CA THR A 152 -2.83 1.25 -15.79
C THR A 152 -1.94 2.48 -15.70
N LEU A 153 -0.78 2.44 -16.37
CA LEU A 153 0.18 3.54 -16.45
C LEU A 153 0.19 4.19 -17.83
N ARG A 154 -0.71 3.73 -18.71
CA ARG A 154 -0.85 4.17 -20.09
C ARG A 154 -2.32 4.38 -20.42
N GLY A 155 -2.64 5.43 -21.14
CA GLY A 155 -3.95 5.62 -21.73
C GLY A 155 -4.21 4.62 -22.85
N LEU A 156 -5.49 4.40 -23.14
CA LEU A 156 -5.92 3.58 -24.28
C LEU A 156 -5.60 4.29 -25.59
N ASP A 157 -5.09 3.53 -26.57
CA ASP A 157 -4.78 4.01 -27.92
C ASP A 157 -5.11 2.92 -28.93
N GLY A 158 -6.20 3.11 -29.65
CA GLY A 158 -6.68 2.16 -30.67
C GLY A 158 -5.74 2.00 -31.87
N SER A 159 -4.79 2.93 -32.09
CA SER A 159 -3.78 2.84 -33.13
C SER A 159 -2.58 1.96 -32.73
N SER A 160 -2.41 1.70 -31.45
CA SER A 160 -1.32 0.88 -30.92
C SER A 160 -1.63 -0.61 -31.03
N PRO A 161 -0.68 -1.47 -31.45
CA PRO A 161 -0.87 -2.93 -31.50
C PRO A 161 -1.25 -3.57 -30.15
N THR A 162 -0.84 -2.95 -29.05
CA THR A 162 -1.18 -3.42 -27.71
C THR A 162 -2.48 -2.80 -27.18
N GLY A 163 -3.01 -1.77 -27.84
CA GLY A 163 -4.16 -1.00 -27.37
C GLY A 163 -3.80 0.11 -26.37
N PHE A 164 -2.50 0.31 -26.08
CA PHE A 164 -2.00 1.31 -25.12
C PHE A 164 -1.03 2.28 -25.77
N GLY A 165 -1.16 3.55 -25.43
CA GLY A 165 -0.27 4.63 -25.83
C GLY A 165 1.03 4.70 -25.00
N PRO A 166 1.72 5.84 -25.02
CA PRO A 166 2.89 6.09 -24.18
C PRO A 166 2.53 6.09 -22.70
N LYS A 167 3.55 5.99 -21.82
CA LYS A 167 3.34 6.15 -20.36
C LYS A 167 2.98 7.58 -20.03
N GLU A 168 1.90 7.71 -19.25
CA GLU A 168 1.44 8.99 -18.71
C GLU A 168 2.14 9.24 -17.37
N ARG A 169 3.23 9.99 -17.43
CA ARG A 169 4.07 10.23 -16.24
C ARG A 169 3.36 11.09 -15.19
N ASP A 170 2.53 12.01 -15.62
CA ASP A 170 1.78 12.94 -14.78
C ASP A 170 0.71 12.27 -13.92
N TRP A 171 0.31 11.05 -14.29
CA TRP A 171 -0.53 10.24 -13.42
C TRP A 171 0.15 9.86 -12.12
N ASN A 172 1.48 9.86 -12.11
CA ASN A 172 2.28 9.55 -10.95
C ASN A 172 2.55 10.78 -10.10
N GLU A 173 3.28 11.71 -10.70
CA GLU A 173 3.72 12.96 -10.13
C GLU A 173 4.11 13.87 -11.27
N THR A 174 3.63 15.11 -11.28
CA THR A 174 4.08 16.04 -12.31
C THR A 174 5.57 16.37 -12.11
N PRO A 175 6.32 16.64 -13.17
CA PRO A 175 7.73 17.01 -13.07
C PRO A 175 7.98 18.21 -12.15
N GLU A 176 7.00 19.14 -12.07
CA GLU A 176 7.05 20.32 -11.22
C GLU A 176 7.01 19.94 -9.75
N VAL A 177 6.02 19.14 -9.34
CA VAL A 177 5.88 18.67 -7.96
C VAL A 177 7.06 17.78 -7.56
N PHE A 178 7.53 16.93 -8.48
CA PHE A 178 8.72 16.11 -8.22
C PHE A 178 9.95 16.99 -7.91
N ARG A 179 10.20 18.03 -8.71
CA ARG A 179 11.31 18.96 -8.48
C ARG A 179 11.12 19.75 -7.19
N LEU A 180 9.92 20.27 -6.95
CA LEU A 180 9.60 21.02 -5.74
C LEU A 180 9.91 20.23 -4.47
N VAL A 181 9.49 18.95 -4.41
CA VAL A 181 9.76 18.06 -3.28
C VAL A 181 11.25 17.75 -3.15
N ALA A 182 11.94 17.51 -4.27
CA ALA A 182 13.38 17.20 -4.25
C ALA A 182 14.21 18.39 -3.73
N ASP A 183 13.90 19.61 -4.18
CA ASP A 183 14.59 20.84 -3.78
C ASP A 183 14.30 21.20 -2.31
N ALA A 184 13.05 21.07 -1.87
CA ALA A 184 12.68 21.29 -0.48
C ALA A 184 13.36 20.28 0.45
N ARG A 185 13.40 19.00 0.05
CA ARG A 185 14.09 17.94 0.81
C ARG A 185 15.59 18.18 0.91
N LYS A 186 16.22 18.59 -0.20
CA LYS A 186 17.65 18.93 -0.18
C LYS A 186 17.91 20.07 0.80
N ARG A 187 17.14 21.17 0.75
CA ARG A 187 17.28 22.30 1.69
C ARG A 187 17.15 21.85 3.14
N PHE A 188 16.11 21.10 3.46
CA PHE A 188 15.92 20.60 4.82
C PHE A 188 17.07 19.70 5.29
N ASN A 189 17.58 18.83 4.41
CA ASN A 189 18.74 17.97 4.74
C ASN A 189 20.02 18.79 4.99
N ASP A 190 20.19 19.89 4.27
CA ASP A 190 21.36 20.75 4.39
C ASP A 190 21.31 21.67 5.63
N THR A 191 20.12 22.09 6.04
CA THR A 191 19.96 23.11 7.10
C THR A 191 19.41 22.56 8.42
N GLY A 192 18.52 21.56 8.35
CA GLY A 192 17.77 21.05 9.52
C GLY A 192 16.78 22.05 10.14
N LEU A 193 16.55 23.20 9.50
CA LEU A 193 15.74 24.27 10.06
C LEU A 193 14.23 23.96 10.02
N PRO A 194 13.45 24.40 11.02
CA PRO A 194 12.00 24.17 11.07
C PRO A 194 11.25 24.78 9.86
N GLU A 195 11.66 25.91 9.34
CA GLU A 195 11.07 26.54 8.15
C GLU A 195 11.30 25.71 6.88
N ASP A 196 12.45 25.08 6.72
CA ASP A 196 12.74 24.19 5.60
C ASP A 196 11.98 22.86 5.73
N LYS A 197 11.74 22.39 6.97
CA LYS A 197 10.85 21.27 7.25
C LYS A 197 9.42 21.61 6.84
N ALA A 198 8.92 22.78 7.20
CA ALA A 198 7.59 23.25 6.83
C ALA A 198 7.44 23.38 5.31
N ALA A 199 8.47 23.88 4.62
CA ALA A 199 8.49 23.96 3.15
C ALA A 199 8.47 22.56 2.51
N LEU A 200 9.20 21.59 3.06
CA LEU A 200 9.16 20.21 2.60
C LEU A 200 7.79 19.58 2.81
N ASP A 201 7.16 19.77 3.96
CA ASP A 201 5.83 19.25 4.27
C ASP A 201 4.77 19.85 3.32
N ALA A 202 4.86 21.16 3.04
CA ALA A 202 3.99 21.83 2.08
C ALA A 202 4.19 21.34 0.63
N ALA A 203 5.42 21.06 0.23
CA ALA A 203 5.72 20.46 -1.07
C ALA A 203 5.23 19.01 -1.16
N ASP A 204 5.46 18.21 -0.13
CA ASP A 204 5.06 16.79 -0.09
C ASP A 204 3.52 16.64 -0.07
N ALA A 205 2.79 17.60 0.51
CA ALA A 205 1.32 17.66 0.48
C ALA A 205 0.76 17.77 -0.95
N GLN A 206 1.52 18.34 -1.90
CA GLN A 206 1.12 18.48 -3.31
C GLN A 206 1.29 17.19 -4.12
N ARG A 207 1.94 16.17 -3.58
CA ARG A 207 2.10 14.88 -4.26
C ARG A 207 0.75 14.20 -4.45
N ASN A 208 0.55 13.62 -5.62
CA ASN A 208 -0.69 12.92 -5.96
C ASN A 208 -1.13 11.92 -4.86
N VAL A 209 -0.20 11.16 -4.27
CA VAL A 209 -0.53 10.21 -3.21
C VAL A 209 -1.08 10.89 -1.96
N ASN A 210 -0.61 12.07 -1.60
CA ASN A 210 -1.07 12.80 -0.42
C ASN A 210 -2.40 13.52 -0.71
N VAL A 211 -2.59 14.00 -1.93
CA VAL A 211 -3.88 14.48 -2.41
C VAL A 211 -4.93 13.36 -2.34
N TRP A 212 -4.64 12.17 -2.88
CA TRP A 212 -5.56 11.03 -2.83
C TRP A 212 -5.86 10.57 -1.39
N ARG A 213 -4.90 10.68 -0.48
CA ARG A 213 -5.11 10.39 0.95
C ARG A 213 -6.12 11.34 1.59
N ALA A 214 -5.96 12.63 1.32
CA ALA A 214 -6.87 13.66 1.84
C ALA A 214 -8.29 13.49 1.25
N GLU A 215 -8.36 13.29 -0.07
CA GLU A 215 -9.63 13.09 -0.77
C GLU A 215 -10.33 11.79 -0.30
N TRP A 216 -9.59 10.68 -0.16
CA TRP A 216 -10.17 9.46 0.37
C TRP A 216 -10.81 9.66 1.76
N ALA A 217 -10.12 10.37 2.65
CA ALA A 217 -10.69 10.69 3.97
C ALA A 217 -11.96 11.53 3.83
N SER A 218 -12.00 12.49 2.90
CA SER A 218 -13.18 13.30 2.60
C SER A 218 -14.35 12.46 2.09
N TYR A 219 -14.12 11.58 1.10
CA TYR A 219 -15.13 10.68 0.53
C TYR A 219 -15.70 9.74 1.60
N ALA A 220 -14.83 9.06 2.33
CA ALA A 220 -15.24 8.14 3.39
C ALA A 220 -16.03 8.85 4.51
N ASN A 221 -15.61 10.05 4.91
CA ASN A 221 -16.31 10.81 5.94
C ASN A 221 -17.70 11.29 5.49
N ARG A 222 -17.86 11.69 4.21
CA ARG A 222 -19.18 12.01 3.65
C ARG A 222 -20.07 10.78 3.62
N ALA A 223 -19.53 9.64 3.19
CA ALA A 223 -20.27 8.38 3.14
C ALA A 223 -20.68 7.89 4.53
N LEU A 224 -19.79 7.97 5.53
CA LEU A 224 -20.10 7.66 6.94
C LEU A 224 -21.20 8.57 7.48
N ALA A 225 -21.18 9.87 7.18
CA ALA A 225 -22.25 10.78 7.58
C ALA A 225 -23.59 10.42 6.93
N ALA A 226 -23.58 10.05 5.65
CA ALA A 226 -24.78 9.67 4.90
C ALA A 226 -25.47 8.42 5.48
N VAL A 227 -24.71 7.49 6.10
CA VAL A 227 -25.26 6.32 6.79
C VAL A 227 -25.54 6.57 8.28
N GLY A 228 -25.47 7.82 8.73
CA GLY A 228 -25.77 8.21 10.13
C GLY A 228 -24.65 7.85 11.13
N SER A 229 -23.47 7.41 10.67
CA SER A 229 -22.36 7.09 11.54
C SER A 229 -21.66 8.34 12.08
N GLN A 230 -21.29 8.31 13.36
CA GLN A 230 -20.47 9.36 14.00
C GLN A 230 -18.95 9.10 13.80
N ALA A 231 -18.57 7.93 13.30
CA ALA A 231 -17.18 7.62 13.03
C ALA A 231 -16.59 8.56 11.96
N ARG A 232 -15.35 8.95 12.17
CA ARG A 232 -14.59 9.76 11.19
C ARG A 232 -13.19 9.21 11.07
N ILE A 233 -12.62 9.34 9.86
CA ILE A 233 -11.21 9.01 9.58
C ILE A 233 -10.42 10.28 9.29
N ASP A 234 -9.14 10.27 9.64
CA ASP A 234 -8.21 11.37 9.38
C ASP A 234 -6.95 10.81 8.69
N HIS A 235 -6.57 11.41 7.56
CA HIS A 235 -5.42 10.99 6.76
C HIS A 235 -4.08 11.51 7.28
N ARG A 236 -4.11 12.49 8.17
CA ARG A 236 -2.90 13.14 8.71
C ARG A 236 -2.14 12.18 9.63
N THR A 237 -0.87 12.47 9.88
CA THR A 237 -0.08 11.75 10.88
C THR A 237 -0.68 11.92 12.27
N LEU A 238 -0.41 10.98 13.19
CA LEU A 238 -0.89 11.10 14.58
C LEU A 238 -0.41 12.38 15.25
N GLU A 239 0.83 12.78 14.98
CA GLU A 239 1.41 14.04 15.44
C GLU A 239 0.60 15.26 14.94
N ALA A 240 0.27 15.30 13.64
CA ALA A 240 -0.54 16.37 13.06
C ALA A 240 -2.00 16.38 13.55
N GLN A 241 -2.48 15.26 14.10
CA GLN A 241 -3.77 15.15 14.78
C GLN A 241 -3.71 15.54 16.25
N GLY A 242 -2.52 15.89 16.78
CA GLY A 242 -2.31 16.17 18.19
C GLY A 242 -2.36 14.93 19.10
N ILE A 243 -2.19 13.74 18.51
CA ILE A 243 -2.22 12.46 19.22
C ILE A 243 -0.79 12.08 19.57
N GLU A 244 -0.42 12.18 20.84
CA GLU A 244 0.90 11.80 21.37
C GLU A 244 1.04 10.29 21.49
N ARG A 245 0.95 9.59 20.36
CA ARG A 245 1.13 8.15 20.29
C ARG A 245 2.06 7.81 19.14
N PRO A 246 3.10 6.99 19.35
CA PRO A 246 3.92 6.53 18.24
C PRO A 246 3.07 5.69 17.28
N PRO A 247 3.28 5.84 15.97
CA PRO A 247 2.59 5.03 14.99
C PRO A 247 2.88 3.54 15.24
N GLN A 248 1.85 2.70 15.08
CA GLN A 248 2.02 1.26 15.19
C GLN A 248 3.10 0.78 14.23
N PRO A 249 4.12 0.03 14.70
CA PRO A 249 5.16 -0.46 13.82
C PRO A 249 4.54 -1.35 12.76
N ASN A 250 4.81 -1.04 11.48
CA ASN A 250 4.40 -1.89 10.39
C ASN A 250 5.32 -3.13 10.37
N LEU A 251 4.85 -4.23 10.93
CA LEU A 251 5.52 -5.53 10.94
C LEU A 251 5.46 -6.24 9.59
N GLY A 252 4.98 -5.56 8.54
CA GLY A 252 4.94 -6.06 7.17
C GLY A 252 6.28 -6.59 6.71
N LEU A 253 6.31 -7.89 6.57
CA LEU A 253 7.39 -8.81 6.21
C LEU A 253 8.67 -8.20 5.64
N ALA A 254 9.69 -8.25 6.48
CA ALA A 254 11.04 -8.81 6.24
C ALA A 254 11.62 -8.70 4.81
N ARG A 255 11.51 -7.55 4.14
CA ARG A 255 12.38 -7.32 2.98
C ARG A 255 13.80 -6.85 3.32
N HIS A 256 14.03 -6.46 4.59
CA HIS A 256 15.31 -5.94 5.07
C HIS A 256 15.54 -6.40 6.51
N ILE A 257 15.75 -7.69 6.69
CA ILE A 257 15.88 -8.32 8.01
C ILE A 257 17.08 -7.75 8.80
N GLU A 258 18.13 -7.34 8.14
CA GLU A 258 19.32 -6.79 8.81
C GLU A 258 19.09 -5.38 9.39
N ASN A 259 18.40 -4.51 8.66
CA ASN A 259 18.03 -3.17 9.14
C ASN A 259 16.72 -3.17 9.93
N ALA A 260 15.85 -4.16 9.71
CA ALA A 260 14.57 -4.29 10.40
C ALA A 260 14.75 -4.63 11.89
N TYR A 261 15.78 -5.38 12.27
CA TYR A 261 16.01 -5.74 13.67
C TYR A 261 16.37 -4.52 14.54
N VAL A 262 17.29 -3.69 14.10
CA VAL A 262 17.68 -2.47 14.83
C VAL A 262 16.53 -1.48 14.88
N TYR A 263 15.88 -1.25 13.75
CA TYR A 263 14.72 -0.37 13.65
C TYR A 263 13.52 -0.87 14.46
N LEU A 264 13.21 -2.17 14.42
CA LEU A 264 12.14 -2.79 15.20
C LEU A 264 12.44 -2.77 16.70
N LYS A 265 13.68 -3.08 17.10
CA LYS A 265 14.09 -3.06 18.49
C LYS A 265 13.96 -1.65 19.08
N ASP A 266 14.41 -0.63 18.36
CA ASP A 266 14.31 0.77 18.78
C ASP A 266 12.84 1.22 18.85
N ARG A 267 12.04 0.93 17.84
CA ARG A 267 10.60 1.26 17.77
C ARG A 267 9.76 0.52 18.81
N ILE A 268 10.03 -0.76 19.05
CA ILE A 268 9.35 -1.54 20.09
C ILE A 268 9.74 -0.99 21.46
N THR A 269 11.01 -0.65 21.68
CA THR A 269 11.48 -0.07 22.93
C THR A 269 10.84 1.30 23.20
N GLN A 270 10.77 2.16 22.20
CA GLN A 270 10.07 3.45 22.29
C GLN A 270 8.57 3.25 22.54
N TRP A 271 7.93 2.34 21.81
CA TRP A 271 6.51 2.03 21.97
C TRP A 271 6.20 1.47 23.36
N VAL A 272 7.00 0.55 23.86
CA VAL A 272 6.86 0.00 25.22
C VAL A 272 7.11 1.08 26.28
N ALA A 273 8.07 1.98 26.07
CA ALA A 273 8.35 3.07 27.02
C ALA A 273 7.19 4.08 27.08
N VAL A 274 6.59 4.44 25.95
CA VAL A 274 5.41 5.31 25.90
C VAL A 274 4.20 4.62 26.50
N LYS A 275 3.99 3.35 26.19
CA LYS A 275 2.88 2.55 26.75
C LYS A 275 3.01 2.32 28.26
N LYS A 276 4.21 2.34 28.84
CA LYS A 276 4.40 2.32 30.29
C LYS A 276 4.00 3.63 30.99
N ARG A 277 3.89 4.72 30.25
CA ARG A 277 3.57 6.05 30.77
C ARG A 277 2.08 6.36 30.84
N GLU A 278 1.30 5.78 29.99
CA GLU A 278 -0.12 6.10 29.86
C GLU A 278 -1.00 4.89 30.02
N ALA A 279 -2.20 5.11 30.51
CA ALA A 279 -3.20 4.09 30.75
C ALA A 279 -3.44 3.21 29.51
N LEU A 280 -2.60 2.21 29.37
CA LEU A 280 -2.51 1.15 28.36
C LEU A 280 -3.83 0.41 28.12
N TYR A 281 -4.80 0.67 28.95
CA TYR A 281 -5.95 -0.20 29.13
C TYR A 281 -7.06 -0.02 28.09
N GLN A 282 -7.22 1.16 27.53
CA GLN A 282 -8.34 1.39 26.62
C GLN A 282 -8.13 0.85 25.20
N GLU A 283 -6.89 0.73 24.76
CA GLU A 283 -6.58 0.23 23.41
C GLU A 283 -6.31 -1.28 23.35
N VAL A 284 -5.86 -1.84 24.46
CA VAL A 284 -5.62 -3.28 24.64
C VAL A 284 -6.92 -4.08 24.62
N ASP A 285 -8.03 -3.48 24.99
CA ASP A 285 -9.35 -4.11 24.90
C ASP A 285 -9.73 -4.46 23.45
N SER A 286 -9.23 -3.70 22.46
CA SER A 286 -9.47 -3.97 21.05
C SER A 286 -8.72 -5.22 20.54
N TYR A 287 -7.66 -5.66 21.23
CA TYR A 287 -6.84 -6.82 20.85
C TYR A 287 -7.12 -8.08 21.66
N LYS A 288 -8.18 -8.13 22.48
CA LYS A 288 -8.49 -9.24 23.40
C LYS A 288 -7.36 -9.61 24.39
N LEU A 289 -6.32 -8.79 24.49
CA LEU A 289 -5.23 -8.93 25.45
C LEU A 289 -5.52 -8.00 26.63
N ARG A 290 -6.30 -8.48 27.59
CA ARG A 290 -6.73 -7.70 28.77
C ARG A 290 -5.71 -7.65 29.91
N ASP A 291 -4.62 -8.42 29.80
CA ASP A 291 -3.64 -8.62 30.86
C ASP A 291 -2.29 -8.00 30.47
N PRO A 292 -1.82 -6.97 31.20
CA PRO A 292 -0.52 -6.31 30.95
C PRO A 292 0.67 -7.26 31.00
N VAL A 293 0.60 -8.31 31.84
CA VAL A 293 1.65 -9.32 31.95
C VAL A 293 1.74 -10.13 30.66
N LYS A 294 0.59 -10.52 30.10
CA LYS A 294 0.55 -11.26 28.82
C LYS A 294 1.03 -10.42 27.64
N ILE A 295 0.81 -9.10 27.69
CA ILE A 295 1.32 -8.19 26.65
C ILE A 295 2.85 -8.09 26.76
N ALA A 296 3.37 -7.94 27.98
CA ALA A 296 4.81 -7.91 28.22
C ALA A 296 5.47 -9.25 27.83
N GLU A 297 4.84 -10.37 28.15
CA GLU A 297 5.30 -11.70 27.73
C GLU A 297 5.23 -11.89 26.20
N PHE A 298 4.22 -11.35 25.54
CA PHE A 298 4.11 -11.39 24.08
C PHE A 298 5.20 -10.55 23.42
N VAL A 299 5.46 -9.34 23.93
CA VAL A 299 6.55 -8.48 23.46
C VAL A 299 7.91 -9.11 23.69
N LEU A 300 8.14 -9.73 24.87
CA LEU A 300 9.36 -10.48 25.16
C LEU A 300 9.54 -11.67 24.20
N ARG A 301 8.48 -12.46 23.96
CA ARG A 301 8.52 -13.55 22.97
C ARG A 301 8.85 -13.09 21.57
N LEU A 302 8.30 -11.95 21.12
CA LEU A 302 8.64 -11.37 19.82
C LEU A 302 10.11 -10.93 19.76
N THR A 303 10.64 -10.41 20.87
CA THR A 303 12.05 -10.02 20.99
C THR A 303 12.95 -11.25 20.95
N ASP A 304 12.62 -12.29 21.71
CA ASP A 304 13.35 -13.56 21.75
C ASP A 304 13.32 -14.27 20.39
N MET A 305 12.18 -14.30 19.72
CA MET A 305 12.04 -14.85 18.35
C MET A 305 12.90 -14.08 17.36
N ALA A 306 12.97 -12.74 17.46
CA ALA A 306 13.82 -11.91 16.62
C ALA A 306 15.32 -12.14 16.90
N GLU A 307 15.68 -12.36 18.15
CA GLU A 307 17.05 -12.68 18.55
C GLU A 307 17.47 -14.09 18.12
N ASP A 308 16.58 -15.08 18.27
CA ASP A 308 16.84 -16.46 17.80
C ASP A 308 16.95 -16.54 16.28
N PHE A 309 16.09 -15.80 15.57
CA PHE A 309 16.17 -15.69 14.11
C PHE A 309 17.50 -15.04 13.68
N THR A 310 17.93 -13.99 14.36
CA THR A 310 19.21 -13.32 14.10
C THR A 310 20.40 -14.25 14.40
N ARG A 311 20.33 -15.04 15.46
CA ARG A 311 21.33 -16.06 15.82
C ARG A 311 21.44 -17.17 14.77
N GLN A 312 20.30 -17.66 14.27
CA GLN A 312 20.28 -18.66 13.19
C GLN A 312 20.81 -18.09 11.87
N PHE A 313 20.50 -16.84 11.55
CA PHE A 313 20.97 -16.18 10.35
C PHE A 313 22.48 -15.90 10.37
N ARG A 314 23.05 -15.52 11.52
CA ARG A 314 24.51 -15.35 11.69
C ARG A 314 25.27 -16.68 11.56
N ARG A 315 24.66 -17.80 11.92
CA ARG A 315 25.27 -19.14 11.76
C ARG A 315 25.30 -19.61 10.28
N THR A 316 24.44 -19.07 9.44
CA THR A 316 24.34 -19.47 8.03
C THR A 316 25.10 -18.57 7.07
N ARG A 317 25.56 -17.39 7.50
CA ARG A 317 26.42 -16.48 6.71
C ARG A 317 27.28 -15.60 7.63
N PRO A 318 28.64 -15.61 7.47
CA PRO A 318 29.47 -14.62 8.12
C PRO A 318 29.20 -13.25 7.48
N ILE A 319 28.86 -12.26 8.33
CA ILE A 319 28.70 -10.86 7.93
C ILE A 319 30.11 -10.29 7.71
N PRO A 320 30.41 -9.65 6.56
CA PRO A 320 31.65 -8.88 6.44
C PRO A 320 31.63 -7.74 7.47
N GLU A 321 32.68 -7.63 8.27
CA GLU A 321 32.91 -6.47 9.12
C GLU A 321 32.94 -5.22 8.28
N VAL A 322 31.96 -4.34 8.46
CA VAL A 322 32.01 -2.98 7.92
C VAL A 322 32.90 -2.19 8.87
N SER A 323 34.13 -1.92 8.49
CA SER A 323 34.98 -0.98 9.21
C SER A 323 34.32 0.40 9.15
N LEU A 324 33.99 0.92 10.33
CA LEU A 324 33.62 2.31 10.54
C LEU A 324 34.93 3.13 10.62
N ASP A 325 35.55 3.40 9.48
CA ASP A 325 36.61 4.39 9.37
C ASP A 325 36.13 5.54 8.50
N HIS A 326 35.93 6.68 9.21
CA HIS A 326 35.76 8.10 8.83
C HIS A 326 34.53 8.52 8.02
#